data_c3a87102bd3632f81272cd8d4447f93b
#
_entry.id   c3a87102bd3632f81272cd8d4447f93b
#
_cell.length_a   1.000
_cell.length_b   1.000
_cell.length_c   1.000
_cell.angle_alpha   90.00
_cell.angle_beta   90.00
_cell.angle_gamma   90.00
#
_symmetry.space_group_name_H-M   'P 1'
#
loop_
_entity.id
_entity.type
_entity.pdbx_description
1 polymer ?
#
loop_
_entity_poly.entity_id
_entity_poly.type
_entity_poly.pdbx_seq_one_letter_code
_entity_poly.pdbx_strand_id
1 'polypeptide(L)'
;MLVSDDLSYLDEFCGMGGSTAGAVNVPGLVPIFAANHNEQAIATHRANHPDMEHYLGDVQKIRVAKVFPRAKIYWASPACPDWSDAKGVKRTFDRTNQLALWGAPMTEEEAKATRSRALMEEVVTYLRACDAAGDPVLVGVVENVIQCRKWDQWHRWLGEIRALGYETRTIALNSMHALAPVSPRCPQSRDRLYVAYWHKSLARTPDFARWLRPIAWCPECEAYVRCIQSFKKPGEDMGRYRSQYVYRCPHVRCRNRIVEPESLPAAAVIDWSNPGTPIGERTRPLKDKTLARIRAGMERYWEPLLTPTGGTWREDAKRLSEPMPTRTTRESDGLALPPSAVHTVTAGGFHHGLASGAHGVDPLLVQYYGNGRTLPASGPIGTLPTKERYGLATPQPGPIDIDQVLFRMLTIDEIQRAMAFAEDYRLLKYRKQDQARLLGNAVTPPAAEVLLSPLVEAITGVERESGWDAFARIALAA
;
A
#
# COMPACT_ATOMS: atom_id res chain seq x y z
N MET A 1 29.82 -10.39 -19.64
CA MET A 1 28.45 -10.20 -20.15
C MET A 1 27.67 -11.40 -19.66
N LEU A 2 27.06 -11.28 -18.48
CA LEU A 2 26.19 -12.33 -17.96
C LEU A 2 24.93 -12.30 -18.82
N VAL A 3 24.73 -13.35 -19.59
CA VAL A 3 23.52 -13.58 -20.37
C VAL A 3 22.36 -13.67 -19.40
N SER A 4 21.29 -12.99 -19.71
CA SER A 4 20.12 -12.63 -18.89
C SER A 4 19.22 -13.79 -18.44
N ASP A 5 19.73 -14.99 -18.24
CA ASP A 5 18.86 -16.17 -18.29
C ASP A 5 18.33 -16.67 -16.96
N ASP A 6 18.60 -15.98 -15.82
CA ASP A 6 18.04 -16.48 -14.56
C ASP A 6 17.96 -15.42 -13.46
N LEU A 7 17.08 -14.42 -13.65
CA LEU A 7 16.71 -13.52 -12.55
C LEU A 7 15.61 -14.18 -11.70
N SER A 8 15.96 -15.31 -11.10
CA SER A 8 15.08 -16.07 -10.22
C SER A 8 14.63 -15.22 -9.04
N TYR A 9 13.31 -15.19 -8.80
CA TYR A 9 12.67 -14.38 -7.75
C TYR A 9 11.98 -15.26 -6.71
N LEU A 10 12.25 -14.99 -5.45
CA LEU A 10 11.64 -15.65 -4.30
C LEU A 10 10.86 -14.61 -3.48
N ASP A 11 9.61 -14.96 -3.11
CA ASP A 11 8.69 -14.12 -2.34
C ASP A 11 8.38 -14.78 -0.98
N GLU A 12 9.06 -14.35 0.07
CA GLU A 12 8.80 -14.82 1.43
C GLU A 12 7.76 -13.94 2.13
N PHE A 13 6.84 -14.56 2.84
CA PHE A 13 5.64 -13.91 3.39
C PHE A 13 4.75 -13.30 2.31
N CYS A 14 4.67 -13.95 1.17
CA CYS A 14 4.11 -13.49 -0.10
C CYS A 14 2.63 -13.01 -0.02
N GLY A 15 1.90 -13.32 1.07
CA GLY A 15 0.48 -13.03 1.15
C GLY A 15 -0.30 -13.66 -0.01
N MET A 16 -1.22 -12.90 -0.60
CA MET A 16 -1.94 -13.34 -1.79
C MET A 16 -1.23 -13.00 -3.11
N GLY A 17 0.03 -12.52 -3.06
CA GLY A 17 0.86 -12.33 -4.25
C GLY A 17 0.95 -10.90 -4.80
N GLY A 18 0.72 -9.86 -3.99
CA GLY A 18 0.82 -8.48 -4.47
C GLY A 18 2.24 -8.07 -4.89
N SER A 19 3.26 -8.53 -4.19
CA SER A 19 4.67 -8.38 -4.55
C SER A 19 5.00 -9.12 -5.83
N THR A 20 4.58 -10.38 -5.95
CA THR A 20 4.79 -11.20 -7.15
C THR A 20 4.04 -10.63 -8.35
N ALA A 21 2.79 -10.11 -8.18
CA ALA A 21 2.04 -9.46 -9.26
C ALA A 21 2.74 -8.22 -9.82
N GLY A 22 3.49 -7.48 -8.99
CA GLY A 22 4.37 -6.41 -9.48
C GLY A 22 5.66 -6.93 -10.10
N ALA A 23 6.22 -8.01 -9.54
CA ALA A 23 7.47 -8.61 -9.99
C ALA A 23 7.37 -9.17 -11.42
N VAL A 24 6.28 -9.84 -11.78
CA VAL A 24 6.06 -10.38 -13.14
C VAL A 24 6.02 -9.31 -14.23
N ASN A 25 5.76 -8.06 -13.86
CA ASN A 25 5.80 -6.92 -14.77
C ASN A 25 7.22 -6.39 -15.02
N VAL A 26 8.23 -6.93 -14.32
CA VAL A 26 9.63 -6.54 -14.49
C VAL A 26 10.31 -7.51 -15.46
N PRO A 27 10.63 -7.10 -16.72
CA PRO A 27 11.20 -8.00 -17.71
C PRO A 27 12.48 -8.68 -17.25
N GLY A 28 12.59 -9.97 -17.55
CA GLY A 28 13.71 -10.82 -17.18
C GLY A 28 13.62 -11.42 -15.77
N LEU A 29 12.66 -11.00 -14.96
CA LEU A 29 12.42 -11.55 -13.62
C LEU A 29 11.57 -12.82 -13.73
N VAL A 30 12.04 -13.92 -13.13
CA VAL A 30 11.39 -15.24 -13.16
C VAL A 30 10.99 -15.62 -11.74
N PRO A 31 9.71 -15.54 -11.37
CA PRO A 31 9.24 -15.99 -10.08
C PRO A 31 9.33 -17.52 -9.98
N ILE A 32 10.04 -18.02 -8.96
CA ILE A 32 10.27 -19.47 -8.80
C ILE A 32 9.67 -20.04 -7.51
N PHE A 33 9.56 -19.24 -6.44
CA PHE A 33 9.15 -19.76 -5.14
C PHE A 33 8.41 -18.71 -4.31
N ALA A 34 7.36 -19.15 -3.61
CA ALA A 34 6.59 -18.31 -2.70
C ALA A 34 6.28 -19.02 -1.39
N ALA A 35 6.40 -18.34 -0.25
CA ALA A 35 6.17 -18.91 1.07
C ALA A 35 5.19 -18.08 1.90
N ASN A 36 4.25 -18.75 2.56
CA ASN A 36 3.36 -18.13 3.55
C ASN A 36 2.77 -19.20 4.48
N HIS A 37 2.39 -18.81 5.70
CA HIS A 37 1.72 -19.70 6.65
C HIS A 37 0.20 -19.75 6.48
N ASN A 38 -0.39 -18.85 5.72
CA ASN A 38 -1.84 -18.74 5.53
C ASN A 38 -2.27 -19.52 4.28
N GLU A 39 -3.10 -20.56 4.49
CA GLU A 39 -3.57 -21.43 3.43
C GLU A 39 -4.35 -20.67 2.33
N GLN A 40 -5.25 -19.75 2.72
CA GLN A 40 -6.04 -18.96 1.76
C GLN A 40 -5.16 -18.02 0.92
N ALA A 41 -4.10 -17.49 1.53
CA ALA A 41 -3.12 -16.66 0.84
C ALA A 41 -2.36 -17.49 -0.20
N ILE A 42 -1.82 -18.64 0.18
CA ILE A 42 -1.09 -19.54 -0.73
C ILE A 42 -1.99 -20.08 -1.83
N ALA A 43 -3.22 -20.47 -1.52
CA ALA A 43 -4.16 -20.95 -2.54
C ALA A 43 -4.46 -19.85 -3.59
N THR A 44 -4.69 -18.61 -3.13
CA THR A 44 -4.92 -17.47 -4.02
C THR A 44 -3.66 -17.13 -4.83
N HIS A 45 -2.49 -17.15 -4.20
CA HIS A 45 -1.21 -16.92 -4.86
C HIS A 45 -0.98 -17.94 -5.99
N ARG A 46 -1.15 -19.24 -5.68
CA ARG A 46 -1.00 -20.34 -6.65
C ARG A 46 -1.98 -20.25 -7.82
N ALA A 47 -3.21 -19.77 -7.58
CA ALA A 47 -4.20 -19.59 -8.64
C ALA A 47 -3.79 -18.53 -9.68
N ASN A 48 -2.92 -17.57 -9.29
CA ASN A 48 -2.41 -16.52 -10.17
C ASN A 48 -0.99 -16.78 -10.68
N HIS A 49 -0.22 -17.57 -9.96
CA HIS A 49 1.18 -17.91 -10.29
C HIS A 49 1.40 -19.43 -10.20
N PRO A 50 0.76 -20.22 -11.07
CA PRO A 50 0.77 -21.69 -10.97
C PRO A 50 2.16 -22.31 -11.21
N ASP A 51 3.04 -21.64 -11.95
CA ASP A 51 4.37 -22.12 -12.31
C ASP A 51 5.39 -21.97 -11.17
N MET A 52 5.03 -21.27 -10.09
CA MET A 52 5.88 -21.14 -8.91
C MET A 52 5.72 -22.32 -7.96
N GLU A 53 6.79 -22.71 -7.31
CA GLU A 53 6.72 -23.59 -6.14
C GLU A 53 6.17 -22.81 -4.92
N HIS A 54 5.29 -23.45 -4.14
CA HIS A 54 4.63 -22.82 -3.01
C HIS A 54 4.85 -23.60 -1.72
N TYR A 55 5.40 -22.93 -0.71
CA TYR A 55 5.52 -23.46 0.63
C TYR A 55 4.40 -22.92 1.54
N LEU A 56 3.57 -23.82 2.07
CA LEU A 56 2.55 -23.53 3.07
C LEU A 56 3.05 -23.98 4.45
N GLY A 57 3.43 -23.06 5.31
CA GLY A 57 3.88 -23.36 6.66
C GLY A 57 4.53 -22.21 7.40
N ASP A 58 4.88 -22.46 8.63
CA ASP A 58 5.60 -21.53 9.48
C ASP A 58 7.11 -21.63 9.18
N VAL A 59 7.67 -20.58 8.60
CA VAL A 59 9.10 -20.54 8.21
C VAL A 59 10.05 -20.67 9.40
N GLN A 60 9.63 -20.29 10.61
CA GLN A 60 10.42 -20.42 11.84
C GLN A 60 10.56 -21.89 12.31
N LYS A 61 9.75 -22.79 11.77
CA LYS A 61 9.79 -24.22 12.11
C LYS A 61 10.66 -25.06 11.17
N ILE A 62 11.27 -24.44 10.17
CA ILE A 62 12.08 -25.11 9.17
C ILE A 62 13.49 -24.54 9.11
N ARG A 63 14.39 -25.27 8.49
CA ARG A 63 15.69 -24.74 8.10
C ARG A 63 15.56 -24.13 6.68
N VAL A 64 15.33 -22.82 6.60
CA VAL A 64 15.14 -22.09 5.35
C VAL A 64 16.21 -22.43 4.31
N ALA A 65 17.47 -22.52 4.73
CA ALA A 65 18.60 -22.93 3.88
C ALA A 65 18.45 -24.32 3.19
N LYS A 66 17.56 -25.18 3.71
CA LYS A 66 17.33 -26.52 3.15
C LYS A 66 16.03 -26.63 2.35
N VAL A 67 15.09 -25.77 2.62
CA VAL A 67 13.73 -25.83 2.05
C VAL A 67 13.55 -24.83 0.91
N PHE A 68 14.13 -23.63 1.04
CA PHE A 68 14.01 -22.59 0.04
C PHE A 68 15.07 -22.75 -1.05
N PRO A 69 14.69 -22.64 -2.34
CA PRO A 69 15.66 -22.56 -3.42
C PRO A 69 16.50 -21.27 -3.28
N ARG A 70 17.67 -21.28 -3.88
CA ARG A 70 18.45 -20.04 -4.02
C ARG A 70 17.87 -19.20 -5.13
N ALA A 71 17.74 -17.89 -4.86
CA ALA A 71 17.22 -16.94 -5.83
C ALA A 71 18.17 -15.75 -5.97
N LYS A 72 18.21 -15.16 -7.16
CA LYS A 72 19.00 -13.95 -7.42
C LYS A 72 18.34 -12.71 -6.88
N ILE A 73 17.01 -12.74 -6.77
CA ILE A 73 16.18 -11.65 -6.27
C ILE A 73 15.31 -12.18 -5.12
N TYR A 74 15.35 -11.50 -3.97
CA TYR A 74 14.60 -11.92 -2.82
C TYR A 74 13.73 -10.80 -2.26
N TRP A 75 12.42 -11.05 -2.19
CA TRP A 75 11.45 -10.20 -1.54
C TRP A 75 10.96 -10.83 -0.25
N ALA A 76 10.85 -10.03 0.81
CA ALA A 76 10.26 -10.47 2.06
C ALA A 76 9.29 -9.42 2.63
N SER A 77 8.08 -9.86 3.02
CA SER A 77 7.07 -9.02 3.68
C SER A 77 6.72 -9.57 5.07
N PRO A 78 7.65 -9.53 6.05
CA PRO A 78 7.45 -10.10 7.38
C PRO A 78 6.22 -9.50 8.06
N ALA A 79 5.33 -10.32 8.59
CA ALA A 79 4.11 -9.87 9.23
C ALA A 79 4.39 -9.02 10.48
N CYS A 80 3.67 -7.89 10.60
CA CYS A 80 3.82 -6.93 11.69
C CYS A 80 2.50 -6.59 12.39
N PRO A 81 1.76 -7.57 12.92
CA PRO A 81 0.48 -7.30 13.56
C PRO A 81 0.60 -6.38 14.78
N ASP A 82 1.77 -6.33 15.43
CA ASP A 82 2.00 -5.60 16.67
C ASP A 82 2.65 -4.23 16.47
N TRP A 83 3.18 -3.90 15.29
CA TRP A 83 3.78 -2.60 14.97
C TRP A 83 2.79 -1.59 14.39
N SER A 84 1.60 -2.02 14.02
CA SER A 84 0.59 -1.16 13.43
C SER A 84 -0.14 -0.32 14.49
N ASP A 85 -0.20 1.00 14.31
CA ASP A 85 -1.01 1.95 15.15
C ASP A 85 -2.52 1.62 15.13
N ALA A 86 -2.93 0.70 14.29
CA ALA A 86 -4.32 0.33 14.07
C ALA A 86 -4.97 -0.43 15.21
N LYS A 87 -4.21 -0.96 16.16
CA LYS A 87 -4.77 -1.71 17.29
C LYS A 87 -5.43 -0.81 18.34
N GLY A 88 -5.18 0.50 18.35
CA GLY A 88 -5.73 1.42 19.36
C GLY A 88 -5.25 1.17 20.80
N VAL A 89 -4.20 0.36 20.98
CA VAL A 89 -3.57 0.03 22.25
C VAL A 89 -2.20 0.71 22.34
N LYS A 90 -1.76 1.10 23.54
CA LYS A 90 -0.43 1.66 23.78
C LYS A 90 0.66 0.72 23.21
N ARG A 91 1.64 1.31 22.49
CA ARG A 91 2.76 0.58 21.92
C ARG A 91 3.63 -0.03 23.01
N THR A 92 3.86 -1.35 22.93
CA THR A 92 4.77 -2.08 23.82
C THR A 92 5.94 -2.74 23.08
N PHE A 93 6.03 -2.56 21.77
CA PHE A 93 6.88 -3.35 20.86
C PHE A 93 8.16 -2.63 20.42
N ASP A 94 8.30 -1.34 20.68
CA ASP A 94 9.50 -0.58 20.29
C ASP A 94 10.75 -1.05 21.06
N ARG A 95 10.58 -1.82 22.15
CA ARG A 95 11.68 -2.35 22.98
C ARG A 95 11.65 -3.86 23.02
N THR A 96 12.83 -4.46 22.90
CA THR A 96 13.05 -5.88 23.19
C THR A 96 12.80 -6.10 24.68
N ASN A 97 11.91 -7.04 25.03
CA ASN A 97 11.63 -7.30 26.44
C ASN A 97 12.85 -7.98 27.10
N GLN A 98 13.71 -7.20 27.76
CA GLN A 98 14.88 -7.71 28.46
C GLN A 98 14.52 -8.69 29.59
N LEU A 99 13.32 -8.57 30.17
CA LEU A 99 12.86 -9.48 31.23
C LEU A 99 12.61 -10.90 30.71
N ALA A 100 12.24 -11.07 29.44
CA ALA A 100 12.09 -12.39 28.82
C ALA A 100 13.44 -13.14 28.71
N LEU A 101 14.57 -12.43 28.60
CA LEU A 101 15.92 -12.98 28.63
C LEU A 101 16.28 -13.55 29.98
N TRP A 102 15.58 -13.18 31.04
CA TRP A 102 15.82 -13.60 32.43
C TRP A 102 14.81 -14.63 32.92
N GLY A 103 14.04 -15.27 32.00
CA GLY A 103 13.12 -16.36 32.34
C GLY A 103 11.79 -15.93 32.94
N ALA A 104 11.42 -14.65 32.89
CA ALA A 104 10.10 -14.19 33.33
C ALA A 104 9.00 -14.72 32.38
N PRO A 105 7.82 -15.13 32.89
CA PRO A 105 6.73 -15.60 32.06
C PRO A 105 6.22 -14.46 31.20
N MET A 106 6.16 -14.68 29.86
CA MET A 106 5.62 -13.73 28.91
C MET A 106 4.12 -13.86 28.80
N THR A 107 3.42 -12.74 28.70
CA THR A 107 2.02 -12.72 28.31
C THR A 107 1.85 -13.24 26.87
N GLU A 108 0.65 -13.69 26.51
CA GLU A 108 0.36 -14.14 25.15
C GLU A 108 0.62 -13.04 24.10
N GLU A 109 0.34 -11.78 24.43
CA GLU A 109 0.62 -10.61 23.58
C GLU A 109 2.13 -10.37 23.41
N GLU A 110 2.91 -10.48 24.48
CA GLU A 110 4.36 -10.34 24.42
C GLU A 110 5.03 -11.47 23.63
N ALA A 111 4.55 -12.70 23.78
CA ALA A 111 5.00 -13.85 23.01
C ALA A 111 4.70 -13.68 21.51
N LYS A 112 3.54 -13.11 21.16
CA LYS A 112 3.16 -12.78 19.80
C LYS A 112 4.01 -11.67 19.20
N ALA A 113 4.25 -10.60 19.96
CA ALA A 113 5.12 -9.50 19.54
C ALA A 113 6.56 -9.96 19.32
N THR A 114 7.05 -10.85 20.18
CA THR A 114 8.39 -11.44 20.05
C THR A 114 8.49 -12.32 18.80
N ARG A 115 7.49 -13.15 18.52
CA ARG A 115 7.42 -13.94 17.28
C ARG A 115 7.38 -13.05 16.03
N SER A 116 6.61 -11.97 16.05
CA SER A 116 6.51 -11.03 14.93
C SER A 116 7.84 -10.33 14.64
N ARG A 117 8.62 -9.97 15.68
CA ARG A 117 9.98 -9.43 15.53
C ARG A 117 10.97 -10.46 14.98
N ALA A 118 10.84 -11.71 15.43
CA ALA A 118 11.68 -12.79 14.97
C ALA A 118 11.56 -13.06 13.46
N LEU A 119 10.42 -12.74 12.84
CA LEU A 119 10.25 -12.86 11.38
C LEU A 119 11.18 -11.92 10.57
N MET A 120 11.62 -10.81 11.14
CA MET A 120 12.62 -9.94 10.51
C MET A 120 14.01 -10.61 10.44
N GLU A 121 14.31 -11.51 11.37
CA GLU A 121 15.59 -12.25 11.40
C GLU A 121 15.67 -13.32 10.30
N GLU A 122 14.52 -13.81 9.81
CA GLU A 122 14.48 -14.79 8.71
C GLU A 122 15.12 -14.22 7.44
N VAL A 123 14.97 -12.92 7.20
CA VAL A 123 15.63 -12.23 6.08
C VAL A 123 17.15 -12.43 6.15
N VAL A 124 17.76 -12.13 7.30
CA VAL A 124 19.21 -12.28 7.50
C VAL A 124 19.63 -13.76 7.43
N THR A 125 18.78 -14.65 7.95
CA THR A 125 19.01 -16.11 7.93
C THR A 125 19.08 -16.62 6.49
N TYR A 126 18.16 -16.22 5.62
CA TYR A 126 18.16 -16.62 4.22
C TYR A 126 19.37 -16.04 3.47
N LEU A 127 19.65 -14.73 3.62
CA LEU A 127 20.79 -14.08 2.97
C LEU A 127 22.12 -14.73 3.38
N ARG A 128 22.30 -15.03 4.67
CA ARG A 128 23.49 -15.71 5.20
C ARG A 128 23.62 -17.14 4.64
N ALA A 129 22.52 -17.84 4.47
CA ALA A 129 22.52 -19.19 3.92
C ALA A 129 22.93 -19.20 2.44
N CYS A 130 22.47 -18.24 1.64
CA CYS A 130 22.88 -18.09 0.25
C CYS A 130 24.35 -17.69 0.13
N ASP A 131 24.83 -16.76 0.96
CA ASP A 131 26.23 -16.32 0.98
C ASP A 131 27.16 -17.48 1.36
N ALA A 132 26.86 -18.21 2.43
CA ALA A 132 27.64 -19.37 2.88
C ALA A 132 27.70 -20.50 1.83
N ALA A 133 26.73 -20.57 0.93
CA ALA A 133 26.71 -21.51 -0.18
C ALA A 133 27.47 -21.02 -1.42
N GLY A 134 28.06 -19.82 -1.38
CA GLY A 134 28.77 -19.21 -2.50
C GLY A 134 27.87 -18.71 -3.63
N ASP A 135 26.55 -18.59 -3.37
CA ASP A 135 25.56 -18.11 -4.33
C ASP A 135 24.68 -17.03 -3.69
N PRO A 136 25.24 -15.84 -3.43
CA PRO A 136 24.54 -14.76 -2.74
C PRO A 136 23.36 -14.24 -3.57
N VAL A 137 22.31 -13.81 -2.87
CA VAL A 137 21.23 -13.01 -3.46
C VAL A 137 21.85 -11.74 -4.06
N LEU A 138 21.51 -11.38 -5.28
CA LEU A 138 22.07 -10.17 -5.89
C LEU A 138 21.38 -8.90 -5.42
N VAL A 139 20.06 -8.92 -5.36
CA VAL A 139 19.25 -7.78 -4.93
C VAL A 139 17.98 -8.23 -4.21
N GLY A 140 17.39 -7.33 -3.42
CA GLY A 140 16.08 -7.62 -2.87
C GLY A 140 15.43 -6.44 -2.16
N VAL A 141 14.24 -6.71 -1.63
CA VAL A 141 13.41 -5.72 -0.93
C VAL A 141 12.77 -6.37 0.29
N VAL A 142 12.82 -5.69 1.42
CA VAL A 142 12.01 -6.01 2.61
C VAL A 142 10.92 -4.96 2.76
N GLU A 143 9.66 -5.39 2.83
CA GLU A 143 8.51 -4.52 3.03
C GLU A 143 8.02 -4.60 4.48
N ASN A 144 7.61 -3.46 5.03
CA ASN A 144 6.98 -3.42 6.34
C ASN A 144 6.13 -2.14 6.54
N VAL A 145 5.44 -2.05 7.68
CA VAL A 145 4.79 -0.81 8.11
C VAL A 145 5.85 0.22 8.54
N ILE A 146 5.52 1.51 8.37
CA ILE A 146 6.46 2.61 8.70
C ILE A 146 6.95 2.58 10.15
N GLN A 147 6.17 2.02 11.06
CA GLN A 147 6.52 1.92 12.49
C GLN A 147 7.69 0.97 12.75
N CYS A 148 7.95 0.03 11.85
CA CYS A 148 9.09 -0.88 11.94
C CYS A 148 10.44 -0.11 12.03
N ARG A 149 10.51 1.09 11.46
CA ARG A 149 11.68 1.98 11.53
C ARG A 149 12.09 2.32 12.97
N LYS A 150 11.19 2.24 13.93
CA LYS A 150 11.41 2.54 15.35
C LYS A 150 11.80 1.33 16.20
N TRP A 151 11.97 0.18 15.57
CA TRP A 151 12.41 -1.03 16.26
C TRP A 151 13.82 -0.84 16.85
N ASP A 152 14.00 -1.19 18.12
CA ASP A 152 15.27 -1.00 18.86
C ASP A 152 16.44 -1.78 18.24
N GLN A 153 16.18 -2.91 17.55
CA GLN A 153 17.18 -3.71 16.85
C GLN A 153 17.39 -3.29 15.38
N TRP A 154 16.73 -2.23 14.92
CA TRP A 154 16.78 -1.79 13.52
C TRP A 154 18.19 -1.61 12.97
N HIS A 155 19.05 -0.92 13.73
CA HIS A 155 20.42 -0.62 13.29
C HIS A 155 21.31 -1.87 13.30
N ARG A 156 21.11 -2.77 14.27
CA ARG A 156 21.79 -4.08 14.32
C ARG A 156 21.39 -4.91 13.10
N TRP A 157 20.09 -5.06 12.87
CA TRP A 157 19.53 -5.84 11.76
C TRP A 157 20.04 -5.34 10.39
N LEU A 158 20.02 -4.03 10.14
CA LEU A 158 20.61 -3.44 8.91
C LEU A 158 22.12 -3.68 8.86
N GLY A 159 22.81 -3.62 9.99
CA GLY A 159 24.25 -3.90 10.10
C GLY A 159 24.60 -5.32 9.70
N GLU A 160 23.78 -6.30 10.08
CA GLU A 160 23.97 -7.70 9.69
C GLU A 160 23.80 -7.90 8.17
N ILE A 161 22.81 -7.28 7.54
CA ILE A 161 22.65 -7.31 6.08
C ILE A 161 23.88 -6.70 5.39
N ARG A 162 24.37 -5.56 5.88
CA ARG A 162 25.56 -4.88 5.34
C ARG A 162 26.85 -5.70 5.55
N ALA A 163 26.96 -6.42 6.66
CA ALA A 163 28.09 -7.30 6.93
C ALA A 163 28.17 -8.49 5.96
N LEU A 164 27.05 -8.90 5.37
CA LEU A 164 26.99 -9.89 4.29
C LEU A 164 27.32 -9.31 2.90
N GLY A 165 27.87 -8.11 2.84
CA GLY A 165 28.31 -7.51 1.57
C GLY A 165 27.25 -6.70 0.82
N TYR A 166 26.13 -6.35 1.46
CA TYR A 166 25.08 -5.56 0.80
C TYR A 166 25.20 -4.06 1.10
N GLU A 167 24.88 -3.24 0.10
CA GLU A 167 24.42 -1.86 0.29
C GLU A 167 22.93 -1.87 0.57
N THR A 168 22.45 -0.90 1.37
CA THR A 168 21.04 -0.81 1.76
C THR A 168 20.49 0.58 1.63
N ARG A 169 19.22 0.69 1.21
CA ARG A 169 18.48 1.96 1.18
C ARG A 169 17.12 1.79 1.85
N THR A 170 16.88 2.57 2.90
CA THR A 170 15.55 2.72 3.52
C THR A 170 14.71 3.67 2.69
N ILE A 171 13.49 3.27 2.33
CA ILE A 171 12.60 3.99 1.43
C ILE A 171 11.23 4.13 2.10
N ALA A 172 10.77 5.37 2.25
CA ALA A 172 9.39 5.67 2.59
C ALA A 172 8.62 5.89 1.28
N LEU A 173 7.70 4.97 0.95
CA LEU A 173 6.89 5.06 -0.26
C LEU A 173 5.41 5.01 0.09
N ASN A 174 4.65 5.96 -0.44
CA ASN A 174 3.20 5.90 -0.44
C ASN A 174 2.73 5.31 -1.77
N SER A 175 1.94 4.23 -1.71
CA SER A 175 1.51 3.47 -2.90
C SER A 175 0.79 4.33 -3.96
N MET A 176 0.07 5.39 -3.56
CA MET A 176 -0.59 6.29 -4.53
C MET A 176 0.39 7.07 -5.42
N HIS A 177 1.65 7.13 -5.03
CA HIS A 177 2.73 7.80 -5.76
C HIS A 177 3.64 6.82 -6.52
N ALA A 178 3.37 5.51 -6.43
CA ALA A 178 4.08 4.50 -7.21
C ALA A 178 3.54 4.54 -8.66
N LEU A 179 4.29 5.20 -9.54
CA LEU A 179 3.97 5.29 -10.95
C LEU A 179 4.72 4.19 -11.72
N ALA A 180 4.09 3.03 -11.79
CA ALA A 180 4.60 1.86 -12.50
C ALA A 180 4.20 1.89 -13.98
N PRO A 181 5.04 1.39 -14.90
CA PRO A 181 4.71 1.34 -16.33
C PRO A 181 3.61 0.35 -16.69
N VAL A 182 3.50 -0.76 -15.96
CA VAL A 182 2.58 -1.88 -16.29
C VAL A 182 1.49 -2.05 -15.24
N SER A 183 1.85 -2.11 -13.96
CA SER A 183 0.85 -2.25 -12.88
C SER A 183 -0.13 -1.09 -12.85
N PRO A 184 -1.41 -1.34 -12.56
CA PRO A 184 -2.41 -0.28 -12.41
C PRO A 184 -1.99 0.76 -11.36
N ARG A 185 -2.39 2.02 -11.55
CA ARG A 185 -2.16 3.07 -10.55
C ARG A 185 -2.96 2.78 -9.28
N CYS A 186 -2.34 3.00 -8.14
CA CYS A 186 -2.97 2.80 -6.83
C CYS A 186 -3.68 4.07 -6.36
N PRO A 187 -5.03 4.09 -6.23
CA PRO A 187 -5.76 5.24 -5.71
C PRO A 187 -5.73 5.32 -4.18
N GLN A 188 -4.88 4.54 -3.53
CA GLN A 188 -4.83 4.39 -2.09
C GLN A 188 -3.61 5.08 -1.48
N SER A 189 -3.83 5.99 -0.51
CA SER A 189 -2.76 6.55 0.32
C SER A 189 -2.30 5.50 1.34
N ARG A 190 -1.25 4.74 0.97
CA ARG A 190 -0.68 3.64 1.76
C ARG A 190 0.81 3.84 1.95
N ASP A 191 1.17 4.50 3.07
CA ASP A 191 2.57 4.66 3.46
C ASP A 191 3.15 3.34 3.98
N ARG A 192 4.28 2.92 3.40
CA ARG A 192 5.02 1.73 3.78
C ARG A 192 6.51 2.02 3.86
N LEU A 193 7.18 1.21 4.67
CA LEU A 193 8.62 1.14 4.74
C LEU A 193 9.11 0.05 3.81
N TYR A 194 10.13 0.37 3.03
CA TYR A 194 10.87 -0.61 2.25
C TYR A 194 12.36 -0.48 2.56
N VAL A 195 13.04 -1.63 2.60
CA VAL A 195 14.51 -1.69 2.59
C VAL A 195 14.92 -2.38 1.31
N ALA A 196 15.38 -1.61 0.35
CA ALA A 196 16.04 -2.16 -0.83
C ALA A 196 17.50 -2.43 -0.49
N TYR A 197 18.02 -3.58 -0.95
CA TYR A 197 19.40 -3.94 -0.78
C TYR A 197 19.96 -4.57 -2.06
N TRP A 198 21.26 -4.39 -2.29
CA TRP A 198 21.96 -4.93 -3.44
C TRP A 198 23.38 -5.32 -3.04
N HIS A 199 23.86 -6.43 -3.61
CA HIS A 199 25.17 -6.95 -3.29
C HIS A 199 26.27 -6.10 -3.93
N LYS A 200 27.37 -5.86 -3.21
CA LYS A 200 28.48 -5.01 -3.66
C LYS A 200 29.24 -5.56 -4.86
N SER A 201 29.04 -6.83 -5.22
CA SER A 201 29.58 -7.40 -6.45
C SER A 201 28.94 -6.84 -7.72
N LEU A 202 27.79 -6.18 -7.62
CA LEU A 202 27.18 -5.52 -8.77
C LEU A 202 28.00 -4.30 -9.20
N ALA A 203 28.27 -4.21 -10.49
CA ALA A 203 29.04 -3.09 -11.05
C ALA A 203 28.25 -1.76 -11.08
N ARG A 204 26.95 -1.82 -10.84
CA ARG A 204 26.04 -0.66 -10.94
C ARG A 204 25.25 -0.47 -9.66
N THR A 205 25.06 0.79 -9.29
CA THR A 205 24.14 1.19 -8.20
C THR A 205 22.75 1.43 -8.77
N PRO A 206 21.68 0.89 -8.13
CA PRO A 206 20.30 1.10 -8.58
C PRO A 206 19.89 2.59 -8.56
N ASP A 207 19.33 3.11 -9.66
CA ASP A 207 18.82 4.49 -9.71
C ASP A 207 17.37 4.58 -9.23
N PHE A 208 17.21 4.56 -7.91
CA PHE A 208 15.89 4.77 -7.30
C PHE A 208 15.33 6.18 -7.55
N ALA A 209 16.15 7.18 -7.88
CA ALA A 209 15.63 8.52 -8.12
C ALA A 209 14.81 8.59 -9.41
N ARG A 210 15.16 7.79 -10.39
CA ARG A 210 14.41 7.66 -11.65
C ARG A 210 13.03 7.01 -11.43
N TRP A 211 12.89 6.11 -10.46
CA TRP A 211 11.69 5.31 -10.24
C TRP A 211 10.78 5.83 -9.12
N LEU A 212 11.34 6.50 -8.10
CA LEU A 212 10.61 6.87 -6.89
C LEU A 212 10.27 8.36 -6.78
N ARG A 213 10.61 9.18 -7.78
CA ARG A 213 10.22 10.59 -7.81
C ARG A 213 8.90 10.73 -8.56
N PRO A 214 7.77 10.95 -7.85
CA PRO A 214 6.48 11.10 -8.49
C PRO A 214 6.39 12.42 -9.25
N ILE A 215 5.36 12.53 -10.10
CA ILE A 215 5.09 13.67 -10.95
C ILE A 215 4.16 14.63 -10.24
N ALA A 216 4.42 15.93 -10.34
CA ALA A 216 3.51 17.00 -9.92
C ALA A 216 3.56 18.19 -10.85
N TRP A 217 2.45 18.89 -11.00
CA TRP A 217 2.42 20.21 -11.59
C TRP A 217 3.00 21.24 -10.61
N CYS A 218 3.97 22.03 -11.05
CA CYS A 218 4.49 23.17 -10.30
C CYS A 218 3.95 24.46 -10.90
N PRO A 219 3.04 25.18 -10.22
CA PRO A 219 2.43 26.40 -10.78
C PRO A 219 3.40 27.56 -10.97
N GLU A 220 4.47 27.63 -10.17
CA GLU A 220 5.52 28.65 -10.35
C GLU A 220 6.46 28.33 -11.52
N CYS A 221 6.60 27.06 -11.85
CA CYS A 221 7.44 26.65 -12.98
C CYS A 221 6.62 26.44 -14.25
N GLU A 222 5.29 26.45 -14.14
CA GLU A 222 4.33 26.15 -15.21
C GLU A 222 4.70 24.86 -15.97
N ALA A 223 5.07 23.84 -15.19
CA ALA A 223 5.56 22.57 -15.75
C ALA A 223 5.31 21.40 -14.81
N TYR A 224 5.15 20.22 -15.39
CA TYR A 224 5.27 18.97 -14.65
C TYR A 224 6.72 18.71 -14.25
N VAL A 225 6.92 18.30 -13.01
CA VAL A 225 8.24 18.05 -12.44
C VAL A 225 8.28 16.69 -11.73
N ARG A 226 9.47 16.08 -11.72
CA ARG A 226 9.76 14.91 -10.88
C ARG A 226 10.10 15.38 -9.48
N CYS A 227 9.13 15.28 -8.56
CA CYS A 227 9.23 15.84 -7.22
C CYS A 227 10.32 15.19 -6.38
N ILE A 228 10.82 15.96 -5.41
CA ILE A 228 11.75 15.46 -4.39
C ILE A 228 10.99 15.27 -3.07
N GLN A 229 11.07 14.07 -2.49
CA GLN A 229 10.57 13.82 -1.14
C GLN A 229 11.38 14.62 -0.10
N SER A 230 10.70 15.33 0.77
CA SER A 230 11.31 16.18 1.78
C SER A 230 10.67 15.93 3.15
N PHE A 231 11.44 15.41 4.10
CA PHE A 231 10.98 15.24 5.47
C PHE A 231 10.95 16.59 6.19
N LYS A 232 9.93 16.82 7.02
CA LYS A 232 9.71 18.08 7.74
C LYS A 232 10.71 18.31 8.87
N LYS A 233 11.23 17.21 9.44
CA LYS A 233 12.26 17.27 10.49
C LYS A 233 13.58 16.74 9.94
N PRO A 234 14.70 17.46 10.18
CA PRO A 234 16.02 16.99 9.82
C PRO A 234 16.33 15.61 10.46
N GLY A 235 16.97 14.72 9.69
CA GLY A 235 17.36 13.40 10.16
C GLY A 235 16.24 12.34 10.16
N GLU A 236 14.97 12.70 9.89
CA GLU A 236 13.92 11.72 9.67
C GLU A 236 14.03 11.14 8.24
N ASP A 237 13.83 9.83 8.13
CA ASP A 237 13.87 9.08 6.86
C ASP A 237 12.59 8.24 6.65
N MET A 238 11.63 8.32 7.61
CA MET A 238 10.40 7.51 7.60
C MET A 238 9.22 8.28 8.18
N GLY A 239 8.04 8.09 7.57
CA GLY A 239 6.82 8.72 8.06
C GLY A 239 5.66 8.64 7.08
N ARG A 240 4.59 9.36 7.39
CA ARG A 240 3.38 9.48 6.56
C ARG A 240 3.43 10.72 5.69
N TYR A 241 2.99 10.57 4.47
CA TYR A 241 2.79 11.69 3.55
C TYR A 241 1.91 12.78 4.18
N ARG A 242 2.23 14.03 3.89
CA ARG A 242 1.64 15.26 4.45
C ARG A 242 1.86 15.43 5.97
N SER A 243 2.00 14.36 6.75
CA SER A 243 2.27 14.45 8.20
C SER A 243 3.75 14.67 8.50
N GLN A 244 4.61 13.75 8.08
CA GLN A 244 6.05 13.79 8.34
C GLN A 244 6.88 14.22 7.13
N TYR A 245 6.39 14.00 5.90
CA TYR A 245 7.07 14.46 4.70
C TYR A 245 6.09 15.05 3.68
N VAL A 246 6.62 15.84 2.77
CA VAL A 246 5.94 16.45 1.62
C VAL A 246 6.79 16.25 0.38
N TYR A 247 6.24 16.57 -0.79
CA TYR A 247 7.01 16.66 -2.02
C TYR A 247 7.30 18.11 -2.39
N ARG A 248 8.46 18.32 -2.99
CA ARG A 248 8.91 19.66 -3.41
C ARG A 248 9.34 19.64 -4.88
N CYS A 249 9.13 20.76 -5.55
CA CYS A 249 9.68 21.02 -6.86
C CYS A 249 11.22 21.01 -6.77
N PRO A 250 11.93 20.35 -7.72
CA PRO A 250 13.40 20.33 -7.71
C PRO A 250 14.06 21.66 -8.09
N HIS A 251 13.30 22.61 -8.66
CA HIS A 251 13.85 23.84 -9.21
C HIS A 251 14.03 24.92 -8.12
N VAL A 252 15.21 25.54 -8.10
CA VAL A 252 15.55 26.64 -7.18
C VAL A 252 14.75 27.91 -7.51
N ARG A 253 14.42 28.13 -8.78
CA ARG A 253 13.66 29.32 -9.24
C ARG A 253 12.32 29.51 -8.53
N CYS A 254 11.65 28.43 -8.16
CA CYS A 254 10.41 28.45 -7.39
C CYS A 254 10.64 28.24 -5.87
N ARG A 255 11.88 28.39 -5.39
CA ARG A 255 12.30 28.19 -3.99
C ARG A 255 11.92 26.80 -3.46
N ASN A 256 12.02 25.77 -4.30
CA ASN A 256 11.64 24.39 -3.98
C ASN A 256 10.24 24.31 -3.37
N ARG A 257 9.27 24.97 -3.98
CA ARG A 257 7.88 25.01 -3.53
C ARG A 257 7.35 23.61 -3.25
N ILE A 258 6.50 23.48 -2.22
CA ILE A 258 5.74 22.26 -1.99
C ILE A 258 4.77 22.06 -3.16
N VAL A 259 4.75 20.88 -3.71
CA VAL A 259 3.88 20.46 -4.81
C VAL A 259 3.16 19.15 -4.43
N GLU A 260 1.97 18.96 -4.97
CA GLU A 260 1.18 17.75 -4.74
C GLU A 260 1.38 16.80 -5.93
N PRO A 261 1.93 15.58 -5.70
CA PRO A 261 2.04 14.60 -6.76
C PRO A 261 0.69 14.17 -7.30
N GLU A 262 0.68 13.87 -8.59
CA GLU A 262 -0.45 13.27 -9.27
C GLU A 262 -0.87 11.97 -8.60
N SER A 263 -2.14 11.83 -8.30
CA SER A 263 -2.72 10.64 -7.69
C SER A 263 -4.03 10.26 -8.37
N LEU A 264 -4.31 8.96 -8.40
CA LEU A 264 -5.59 8.48 -8.92
C LEU A 264 -6.68 8.71 -7.85
N PRO A 265 -7.83 9.31 -8.22
CA PRO A 265 -8.92 9.51 -7.28
C PRO A 265 -9.60 8.19 -6.90
N ALA A 266 -10.17 8.14 -5.69
CA ALA A 266 -10.95 7.01 -5.21
C ALA A 266 -12.13 6.68 -6.13
N ALA A 267 -12.74 7.71 -6.70
CA ALA A 267 -13.85 7.61 -7.64
C ALA A 267 -13.57 6.68 -8.84
N ALA A 268 -12.29 6.57 -9.25
CA ALA A 268 -11.90 5.73 -10.39
C ALA A 268 -12.10 4.23 -10.16
N VAL A 269 -12.26 3.79 -8.92
CA VAL A 269 -12.43 2.36 -8.58
C VAL A 269 -13.79 2.03 -7.97
N ILE A 270 -14.67 3.03 -7.81
CA ILE A 270 -16.01 2.86 -7.28
C ILE A 270 -16.97 2.40 -8.39
N ASP A 271 -17.79 1.40 -8.05
CA ASP A 271 -18.94 0.99 -8.88
C ASP A 271 -20.14 1.93 -8.60
N TRP A 272 -20.30 2.92 -9.47
CA TRP A 272 -21.37 3.92 -9.37
C TRP A 272 -22.74 3.39 -9.70
N SER A 273 -22.86 2.20 -10.33
CA SER A 273 -24.13 1.55 -10.60
C SER A 273 -24.82 1.04 -9.35
N ASN A 274 -24.04 0.90 -8.24
CA ASN A 274 -24.54 0.45 -6.94
C ASN A 274 -24.48 1.59 -5.92
N PRO A 275 -25.52 2.41 -5.80
CA PRO A 275 -25.54 3.56 -4.90
C PRO A 275 -25.75 3.19 -3.42
N GLY A 276 -26.23 1.99 -3.12
CA GLY A 276 -26.61 1.55 -1.78
C GLY A 276 -28.07 1.82 -1.42
N THR A 277 -28.39 1.80 -0.13
CA THR A 277 -29.75 2.02 0.39
C THR A 277 -29.78 3.23 1.33
N PRO A 278 -30.91 3.95 1.46
CA PRO A 278 -31.07 5.01 2.44
C PRO A 278 -30.74 4.53 3.87
N ILE A 279 -30.07 5.37 4.65
CA ILE A 279 -29.67 5.01 6.03
C ILE A 279 -30.90 4.68 6.87
N GLY A 280 -31.99 5.45 6.72
CA GLY A 280 -33.26 5.22 7.43
C GLY A 280 -33.98 3.93 7.08
N GLU A 281 -33.73 3.36 5.89
CA GLU A 281 -34.33 2.11 5.42
C GLU A 281 -33.52 0.84 5.77
N ARG A 282 -32.39 1.00 6.45
CA ARG A 282 -31.52 -0.13 6.78
C ARG A 282 -32.14 -1.04 7.85
N THR A 283 -32.19 -2.33 7.59
CA THR A 283 -32.65 -3.34 8.58
C THR A 283 -31.81 -3.37 9.86
N ARG A 284 -30.53 -2.99 9.78
CA ARG A 284 -29.64 -2.79 10.93
C ARG A 284 -29.19 -1.34 10.96
N PRO A 285 -29.63 -0.55 11.95
CA PRO A 285 -29.19 0.84 12.10
C PRO A 285 -27.66 0.96 12.21
N LEU A 286 -27.13 2.05 11.72
CA LEU A 286 -25.73 2.39 11.94
C LEU A 286 -25.53 2.78 13.40
N LYS A 287 -24.34 2.52 13.94
CA LYS A 287 -23.99 2.96 15.30
C LYS A 287 -23.94 4.49 15.36
N ASP A 288 -24.33 5.08 16.49
CA ASP A 288 -24.35 6.53 16.70
C ASP A 288 -23.03 7.22 16.33
N LYS A 289 -21.90 6.61 16.70
CA LYS A 289 -20.57 7.12 16.30
C LYS A 289 -20.39 7.18 14.78
N THR A 290 -20.98 6.27 14.02
CA THR A 290 -20.94 6.28 12.56
C THR A 290 -21.81 7.40 12.00
N LEU A 291 -23.05 7.54 12.53
CA LEU A 291 -23.96 8.61 12.15
C LEU A 291 -23.37 9.99 12.46
N ALA A 292 -22.76 10.16 13.65
CA ALA A 292 -22.09 11.40 14.01
C ALA A 292 -20.96 11.78 13.03
N ARG A 293 -20.19 10.80 12.56
CA ARG A 293 -19.12 11.02 11.58
C ARG A 293 -19.67 11.40 10.20
N ILE A 294 -20.75 10.74 9.77
CA ILE A 294 -21.44 11.08 8.51
C ILE A 294 -21.92 12.54 8.61
N ARG A 295 -22.63 12.92 9.71
CA ARG A 295 -23.11 14.30 9.92
C ARG A 295 -21.97 15.32 9.90
N ALA A 296 -20.93 15.10 10.70
CA ALA A 296 -19.78 16.01 10.72
C ALA A 296 -19.10 16.15 9.37
N GLY A 297 -19.06 15.08 8.59
CA GLY A 297 -18.56 15.12 7.22
C GLY A 297 -19.47 15.93 6.30
N MET A 298 -20.77 15.69 6.36
CA MET A 298 -21.78 16.42 5.57
C MET A 298 -21.77 17.92 5.93
N GLU A 299 -21.76 18.27 7.19
CA GLU A 299 -21.67 19.65 7.69
C GLU A 299 -20.39 20.35 7.21
N ARG A 300 -19.28 19.66 7.22
CA ARG A 300 -17.98 20.23 6.85
C ARG A 300 -17.83 20.47 5.35
N TYR A 301 -18.46 19.65 4.52
CA TYR A 301 -18.10 19.58 3.12
C TYR A 301 -19.24 19.79 2.13
N TRP A 302 -20.51 19.63 2.53
CA TRP A 302 -21.67 19.63 1.60
C TRP A 302 -21.44 18.78 0.34
N GLU A 303 -20.51 17.88 0.44
CA GLU A 303 -20.06 16.98 -0.61
C GLU A 303 -20.20 15.55 -0.11
N PRO A 304 -20.32 14.57 -0.99
CA PRO A 304 -20.24 13.16 -0.61
C PRO A 304 -19.00 12.85 0.23
N LEU A 305 -19.17 12.12 1.34
CA LEU A 305 -18.12 11.92 2.34
C LEU A 305 -17.74 10.47 2.56
N LEU A 306 -16.45 10.21 2.79
CA LEU A 306 -15.95 9.01 3.43
C LEU A 306 -16.02 9.17 4.96
N THR A 307 -16.80 8.31 5.62
CA THR A 307 -16.97 8.34 7.08
C THR A 307 -16.36 7.11 7.74
N PRO A 308 -15.55 7.29 8.79
CA PRO A 308 -15.05 6.17 9.58
C PRO A 308 -16.14 5.49 10.39
N THR A 309 -16.18 4.16 10.41
CA THR A 309 -17.26 3.38 11.03
C THR A 309 -16.83 2.44 12.14
N GLY A 310 -15.69 2.65 12.74
CA GLY A 310 -15.22 1.87 13.89
C GLY A 310 -13.75 2.13 14.25
N GLY A 311 -13.34 1.85 15.47
CA GLY A 311 -12.00 2.09 15.99
C GLY A 311 -11.81 3.48 16.63
N THR A 312 -10.67 3.74 17.26
CA THR A 312 -10.40 4.94 18.05
C THR A 312 -9.36 5.90 17.44
N TRP A 313 -8.82 5.60 16.26
CA TRP A 313 -7.68 6.36 15.77
C TRP A 313 -7.96 7.39 14.67
N ARG A 314 -9.20 7.49 14.18
CA ARG A 314 -9.66 8.60 13.32
C ARG A 314 -11.10 9.02 13.62
N GLU A 315 -11.34 10.32 13.78
CA GLU A 315 -12.64 10.89 14.12
C GLU A 315 -13.26 11.75 13.01
N ASP A 316 -12.49 12.17 12.00
CA ASP A 316 -12.96 13.09 10.96
C ASP A 316 -13.40 12.39 9.67
N ALA A 317 -14.53 12.82 9.11
CA ALA A 317 -14.96 12.55 7.76
C ALA A 317 -14.13 13.37 6.74
N LYS A 318 -13.86 12.84 5.52
CA LYS A 318 -13.09 13.52 4.47
C LYS A 318 -13.82 13.58 3.14
N ARG A 319 -13.49 14.59 2.34
CA ARG A 319 -13.99 14.74 0.97
C ARG A 319 -13.51 13.60 0.08
N LEU A 320 -14.32 13.22 -0.92
CA LEU A 320 -13.89 12.29 -1.97
C LEU A 320 -12.79 12.89 -2.87
N SER A 321 -12.58 14.21 -2.83
CA SER A 321 -11.46 14.91 -3.46
C SER A 321 -10.11 14.77 -2.75
N GLU A 322 -10.08 14.19 -1.55
CA GLU A 322 -8.83 13.96 -0.82
C GLU A 322 -8.41 12.48 -0.85
N PRO A 323 -7.09 12.19 -0.79
CA PRO A 323 -6.60 10.81 -0.70
C PRO A 323 -7.15 10.07 0.52
N MET A 324 -7.51 8.80 0.33
CA MET A 324 -7.90 7.94 1.44
C MET A 324 -6.76 7.79 2.46
N PRO A 325 -7.06 7.80 3.78
CA PRO A 325 -6.07 7.52 4.81
C PRO A 325 -5.63 6.05 4.83
N THR A 326 -4.45 5.80 5.41
CA THR A 326 -3.88 4.44 5.58
C THR A 326 -4.86 3.50 6.27
N ARG A 327 -4.99 2.28 5.76
CA ARG A 327 -5.87 1.25 6.29
C ARG A 327 -5.15 0.18 7.06
N THR A 328 -5.84 -0.33 8.03
CA THR A 328 -5.39 -1.42 8.88
C THR A 328 -6.27 -2.65 8.72
N THR A 329 -5.82 -3.77 9.28
CA THR A 329 -6.51 -5.06 9.22
C THR A 329 -7.87 -5.11 9.95
N ARG A 330 -8.27 -4.04 10.61
CA ARG A 330 -9.52 -3.95 11.41
C ARG A 330 -10.42 -2.80 11.00
N GLU A 331 -10.11 -2.14 9.91
CA GLU A 331 -10.69 -0.86 9.57
C GLU A 331 -11.74 -0.95 8.49
N SER A 332 -12.80 -0.19 8.66
CA SER A 332 -13.88 -0.05 7.72
C SER A 332 -14.16 1.41 7.46
N ASP A 333 -14.23 1.77 6.20
CA ASP A 333 -14.82 3.02 5.78
C ASP A 333 -16.12 2.74 5.05
N GLY A 334 -17.13 3.54 5.31
CA GLY A 334 -18.41 3.54 4.63
C GLY A 334 -18.53 4.69 3.63
N LEU A 335 -19.23 4.48 2.55
CA LEU A 335 -19.62 5.50 1.59
C LEU A 335 -21.03 5.98 1.92
N ALA A 336 -21.22 7.26 2.13
CA ALA A 336 -22.51 7.90 2.29
C ALA A 336 -22.81 8.80 1.07
N LEU A 337 -23.91 8.56 0.38
CA LEU A 337 -24.38 9.30 -0.76
C LEU A 337 -25.66 10.09 -0.39
N PRO A 338 -25.79 11.39 -0.68
CA PRO A 338 -27.07 12.07 -0.53
C PRO A 338 -28.10 11.55 -1.53
N PRO A 339 -29.38 11.64 -1.21
CA PRO A 339 -30.45 11.19 -2.06
C PRO A 339 -30.71 12.18 -3.20
N SER A 340 -30.03 12.19 -4.31
CA SER A 340 -30.52 12.53 -5.66
C SER A 340 -29.49 12.48 -6.76
N ALA A 341 -29.96 11.97 -7.89
CA ALA A 341 -29.40 12.07 -9.23
C ALA A 341 -27.99 11.48 -9.40
N VAL A 342 -27.93 10.17 -9.40
CA VAL A 342 -26.93 9.47 -10.20
C VAL A 342 -27.26 9.77 -11.67
N HIS A 343 -26.63 10.79 -12.25
CA HIS A 343 -26.61 10.90 -13.70
C HIS A 343 -25.68 9.83 -14.25
N THR A 344 -26.22 9.07 -15.18
CA THR A 344 -25.59 7.99 -15.93
C THR A 344 -24.20 8.38 -16.40
N VAL A 345 -23.17 7.76 -15.85
CA VAL A 345 -21.82 7.80 -16.43
C VAL A 345 -21.78 6.72 -17.50
N THR A 346 -21.79 7.11 -18.77
CA THR A 346 -21.64 6.19 -19.88
C THR A 346 -20.21 5.65 -19.91
N ALA A 347 -20.08 4.32 -19.88
CA ALA A 347 -18.83 3.63 -20.11
C ALA A 347 -18.39 3.83 -21.56
N GLY A 348 -17.29 4.52 -21.77
CA GLY A 348 -16.70 4.67 -23.10
C GLY A 348 -15.68 5.79 -23.17
N GLY A 349 -14.39 5.45 -23.08
CA GLY A 349 -13.29 6.28 -23.55
C GLY A 349 -12.62 7.15 -22.49
N PHE A 350 -11.32 7.16 -22.56
CA PHE A 350 -10.39 8.04 -21.86
C PHE A 350 -10.64 9.51 -22.23
N HIS A 351 -11.53 10.18 -21.55
CA HIS A 351 -11.60 11.64 -21.56
C HIS A 351 -12.12 12.11 -20.20
N HIS A 352 -11.22 12.46 -19.31
CA HIS A 352 -11.57 13.20 -18.11
C HIS A 352 -11.77 14.67 -18.48
N GLY A 353 -12.91 14.99 -19.00
CA GLY A 353 -13.43 16.35 -19.00
C GLY A 353 -14.06 16.59 -17.63
N LEU A 354 -13.51 17.49 -16.83
CA LEU A 354 -14.22 18.13 -15.73
C LEU A 354 -15.41 18.88 -16.33
N ALA A 355 -16.57 18.24 -16.37
CA ALA A 355 -17.81 18.96 -16.58
C ALA A 355 -18.18 19.60 -15.24
N SER A 356 -17.77 20.85 -15.03
CA SER A 356 -18.38 21.75 -14.06
C SER A 356 -19.76 22.15 -14.57
N GLY A 357 -20.74 21.27 -14.35
CA GLY A 357 -22.17 21.61 -14.48
C GLY A 357 -22.69 22.00 -13.11
N ALA A 358 -23.46 23.09 -13.04
CA ALA A 358 -24.14 23.60 -11.85
C ALA A 358 -24.79 22.45 -11.07
N HIS A 359 -24.37 22.25 -9.81
CA HIS A 359 -24.68 21.19 -8.84
C HIS A 359 -23.64 20.06 -8.74
N GLY A 360 -22.35 20.39 -8.90
CA GLY A 360 -21.24 19.44 -8.71
C GLY A 360 -21.05 19.07 -7.25
N VAL A 361 -21.53 17.90 -6.87
CA VAL A 361 -21.25 17.32 -5.56
C VAL A 361 -20.51 16.00 -5.78
N ASP A 362 -19.24 15.93 -5.33
CA ASP A 362 -18.42 14.73 -5.43
C ASP A 362 -18.88 13.63 -4.46
N PRO A 363 -18.99 12.35 -4.87
CA PRO A 363 -19.27 11.22 -4.00
C PRO A 363 -18.18 10.93 -2.96
N LEU A 364 -18.52 10.34 -1.83
CA LEU A 364 -17.66 10.19 -0.66
C LEU A 364 -17.47 8.73 -0.22
N LEU A 365 -16.26 8.39 0.23
CA LEU A 365 -15.91 7.11 0.86
C LEU A 365 -15.79 7.24 2.37
N VAL A 366 -16.48 6.40 3.13
CA VAL A 366 -16.57 6.44 4.61
C VAL A 366 -15.83 5.27 5.25
N GLN A 367 -14.92 5.52 6.21
CA GLN A 367 -14.16 4.50 6.95
C GLN A 367 -14.86 4.06 8.24
N TYR A 368 -15.08 2.76 8.44
CA TYR A 368 -15.90 2.14 9.52
C TYR A 368 -15.11 1.66 10.74
N TYR A 369 -14.19 2.45 11.29
CA TYR A 369 -13.44 2.04 12.50
C TYR A 369 -12.98 3.21 13.36
N GLY A 370 -12.59 2.93 14.61
CA GLY A 370 -12.26 3.79 15.72
C GLY A 370 -11.93 5.26 15.47
N ASN A 371 -10.93 5.54 14.66
CA ASN A 371 -10.49 6.87 14.26
C ASN A 371 -10.56 7.06 12.74
N GLY A 372 -11.50 6.40 12.07
CA GLY A 372 -11.66 6.47 10.63
C GLY A 372 -12.08 7.87 10.16
N ARG A 373 -11.58 8.30 9.00
CA ARG A 373 -11.91 9.58 8.34
C ARG A 373 -12.70 9.33 7.06
N THR A 374 -13.39 10.35 6.59
CA THR A 374 -14.11 10.35 5.31
C THR A 374 -13.28 11.05 4.25
N LEU A 375 -13.25 10.54 3.02
CA LEU A 375 -12.45 11.06 1.91
C LEU A 375 -13.30 11.32 0.66
N PRO A 376 -13.03 12.36 -0.15
CA PRO A 376 -13.74 12.61 -1.40
C PRO A 376 -13.37 11.61 -2.52
N ALA A 377 -14.32 11.28 -3.42
CA ALA A 377 -14.08 10.38 -4.56
C ALA A 377 -13.12 10.96 -5.61
N SER A 378 -12.93 12.27 -5.60
CA SER A 378 -11.93 12.97 -6.41
C SER A 378 -10.50 12.86 -5.86
N GLY A 379 -10.30 12.26 -4.67
CA GLY A 379 -8.98 11.97 -4.09
C GLY A 379 -8.67 10.48 -3.99
N PRO A 380 -7.43 10.08 -3.65
CA PRO A 380 -7.07 8.67 -3.53
C PRO A 380 -7.65 7.98 -2.29
N ILE A 381 -7.94 6.68 -2.44
CA ILE A 381 -8.43 5.81 -1.35
C ILE A 381 -7.33 5.60 -0.28
N GLY A 382 -7.68 5.61 1.01
CA GLY A 382 -6.79 5.23 2.11
C GLY A 382 -6.50 3.73 2.16
N THR A 383 -5.57 3.29 3.01
CA THR A 383 -5.19 1.87 3.15
C THR A 383 -6.39 0.99 3.47
N LEU A 384 -6.61 -0.09 2.71
CA LEU A 384 -7.66 -1.07 2.92
C LEU A 384 -7.31 -2.01 4.09
N PRO A 385 -8.22 -2.25 5.05
CA PRO A 385 -8.02 -3.18 6.15
C PRO A 385 -8.44 -4.60 5.82
N THR A 386 -8.14 -5.52 6.73
CA THR A 386 -8.50 -6.95 6.64
C THR A 386 -9.95 -7.25 7.03
N LYS A 387 -10.76 -6.25 7.34
CA LYS A 387 -12.21 -6.38 7.56
C LYS A 387 -12.95 -5.38 6.70
N GLU A 388 -14.11 -5.78 6.15
CA GLU A 388 -14.98 -4.90 5.38
C GLU A 388 -15.46 -3.73 6.22
N ARG A 389 -15.09 -2.50 5.79
CA ARG A 389 -15.47 -1.35 6.58
C ARG A 389 -15.43 -0.02 5.81
N TYR A 390 -15.95 0.01 4.56
CA TYR A 390 -16.14 1.21 3.75
C TYR A 390 -17.58 1.43 3.33
N GLY A 391 -18.02 2.66 3.36
CA GLY A 391 -19.28 3.12 2.81
C GLY A 391 -19.12 4.38 1.96
N LEU A 392 -20.05 4.61 1.05
CA LEU A 392 -20.13 5.75 0.14
C LEU A 392 -21.27 6.68 0.58
N ALA A 393 -21.06 7.99 0.62
CA ALA A 393 -22.08 9.01 0.91
C ALA A 393 -22.12 10.10 -0.18
N THR A 394 -23.31 10.43 -0.67
CA THR A 394 -23.58 11.51 -1.64
C THR A 394 -24.62 12.52 -1.12
N PRO A 395 -24.44 13.85 -1.30
CA PRO A 395 -25.35 14.88 -0.82
C PRO A 395 -26.59 15.12 -1.70
N GLN A 396 -27.67 15.69 -1.10
CA GLN A 396 -28.80 16.28 -1.83
C GLN A 396 -28.93 17.80 -1.60
N PRO A 397 -29.56 18.54 -2.54
CA PRO A 397 -29.95 19.93 -2.31
C PRO A 397 -31.08 20.00 -1.30
N GLY A 398 -30.87 20.70 -0.18
CA GLY A 398 -31.88 20.90 0.86
C GLY A 398 -31.31 20.74 2.27
N PRO A 399 -32.11 20.88 3.33
CA PRO A 399 -31.67 20.54 4.70
C PRO A 399 -31.28 19.06 4.73
N ILE A 400 -30.10 18.79 5.31
CA ILE A 400 -29.48 17.46 5.30
C ILE A 400 -30.29 16.50 6.18
N ASP A 401 -31.09 15.64 5.57
CA ASP A 401 -31.72 14.50 6.25
C ASP A 401 -30.80 13.27 6.10
N ILE A 402 -30.15 12.90 7.22
CA ILE A 402 -29.23 11.76 7.23
C ILE A 402 -29.91 10.43 6.92
N ASP A 403 -31.20 10.29 7.17
CA ASP A 403 -31.94 9.05 6.94
C ASP A 403 -32.14 8.78 5.43
N GLN A 404 -32.09 9.84 4.63
CA GLN A 404 -32.16 9.74 3.17
C GLN A 404 -30.80 9.52 2.51
N VAL A 405 -29.70 9.64 3.23
CA VAL A 405 -28.35 9.39 2.67
C VAL A 405 -28.22 7.94 2.25
N LEU A 406 -27.85 7.71 0.99
CA LEU A 406 -27.56 6.39 0.47
C LEU A 406 -26.24 5.88 1.02
N PHE A 407 -26.24 4.64 1.50
CA PHE A 407 -25.10 4.09 2.20
C PHE A 407 -24.88 2.60 1.90
N ARG A 408 -23.66 2.23 1.57
CA ARG A 408 -23.21 0.84 1.44
C ARG A 408 -21.74 0.66 1.80
N MET A 409 -21.34 -0.58 2.06
CA MET A 409 -19.94 -0.96 2.18
C MET A 409 -19.30 -1.06 0.80
N LEU A 410 -17.98 -0.86 0.71
CA LEU A 410 -17.24 -1.17 -0.51
C LEU A 410 -17.35 -2.66 -0.82
N THR A 411 -17.43 -2.97 -2.10
CA THR A 411 -17.38 -4.35 -2.59
C THR A 411 -15.93 -4.87 -2.53
N ILE A 412 -15.77 -6.18 -2.61
CA ILE A 412 -14.43 -6.79 -2.68
C ILE A 412 -13.70 -6.36 -3.96
N ASP A 413 -14.41 -6.23 -5.07
CA ASP A 413 -13.85 -5.82 -6.35
C ASP A 413 -13.34 -4.36 -6.29
N GLU A 414 -14.08 -3.47 -5.63
CA GLU A 414 -13.62 -2.10 -5.38
C GLU A 414 -12.36 -2.07 -4.49
N ILE A 415 -12.32 -2.93 -3.47
CA ILE A 415 -11.16 -3.09 -2.61
C ILE A 415 -9.96 -3.63 -3.39
N GLN A 416 -10.18 -4.60 -4.27
CA GLN A 416 -9.13 -5.19 -5.12
C GLN A 416 -8.56 -4.13 -6.08
N ARG A 417 -9.42 -3.38 -6.78
CA ARG A 417 -9.00 -2.26 -7.63
C ARG A 417 -8.28 -1.16 -6.85
N ALA A 418 -8.76 -0.85 -5.62
CA ALA A 418 -8.11 0.14 -4.75
C ALA A 418 -6.72 -0.31 -4.27
N MET A 419 -6.44 -1.61 -4.23
CA MET A 419 -5.12 -2.18 -3.99
C MET A 419 -4.27 -2.28 -5.26
N ALA A 420 -4.79 -1.81 -6.40
CA ALA A 420 -4.13 -1.82 -7.70
C ALA A 420 -3.76 -3.23 -8.22
N PHE A 421 -4.55 -4.24 -7.89
CA PHE A 421 -4.49 -5.51 -8.61
C PHE A 421 -5.13 -5.36 -9.98
N ALA A 422 -4.57 -6.05 -10.97
CA ALA A 422 -5.13 -6.11 -12.30
C ALA A 422 -6.54 -6.76 -12.28
N GLU A 423 -7.39 -6.43 -13.26
CA GLU A 423 -8.78 -6.90 -13.29
C GLU A 423 -8.89 -8.43 -13.40
N ASP A 424 -7.94 -9.05 -14.06
CA ASP A 424 -7.83 -10.51 -14.26
C ASP A 424 -7.20 -11.23 -13.05
N TYR A 425 -6.71 -10.50 -12.04
CA TYR A 425 -6.13 -11.10 -10.85
C TYR A 425 -7.21 -11.86 -10.04
N ARG A 426 -7.05 -13.16 -9.94
CA ARG A 426 -8.04 -14.07 -9.36
C ARG A 426 -8.01 -14.02 -7.84
N LEU A 427 -9.04 -13.45 -7.22
CA LEU A 427 -9.28 -13.59 -5.79
C LEU A 427 -10.24 -14.74 -5.54
N LEU A 428 -9.78 -15.80 -4.89
CA LEU A 428 -10.60 -16.97 -4.65
C LEU A 428 -11.80 -16.65 -3.73
N LYS A 429 -12.90 -17.37 -3.93
CA LYS A 429 -14.16 -17.18 -3.18
C LYS A 429 -14.01 -17.68 -1.75
N TYR A 430 -13.82 -16.77 -0.82
CA TYR A 430 -13.88 -16.96 0.63
C TYR A 430 -14.99 -16.10 1.22
N ARG A 431 -15.17 -16.16 2.54
CA ARG A 431 -16.02 -15.18 3.22
C ARG A 431 -15.46 -13.78 2.94
N LYS A 432 -16.34 -12.81 2.71
CA LYS A 432 -16.01 -11.42 2.38
C LYS A 432 -14.97 -10.83 3.33
N GLN A 433 -15.06 -11.14 4.64
CA GLN A 433 -14.10 -10.72 5.65
C GLN A 433 -12.69 -11.29 5.42
N ASP A 434 -12.59 -12.55 4.98
CA ASP A 434 -11.31 -13.20 4.70
C ASP A 434 -10.68 -12.61 3.43
N GLN A 435 -11.48 -12.36 2.38
CA GLN A 435 -11.02 -11.68 1.16
C GLN A 435 -10.51 -10.26 1.47
N ALA A 436 -11.25 -9.45 2.24
CA ALA A 436 -10.83 -8.12 2.66
C ALA A 436 -9.52 -8.18 3.47
N ARG A 437 -9.34 -9.21 4.32
CA ARG A 437 -8.11 -9.42 5.08
C ARG A 437 -6.91 -9.75 4.19
N LEU A 438 -7.10 -10.61 3.18
CA LEU A 438 -6.06 -10.94 2.22
C LEU A 438 -5.61 -9.69 1.45
N LEU A 439 -6.56 -8.92 0.93
CA LEU A 439 -6.29 -7.65 0.23
C LEU A 439 -5.61 -6.62 1.13
N GLY A 440 -6.10 -6.41 2.36
CA GLY A 440 -5.54 -5.44 3.30
C GLY A 440 -4.10 -5.74 3.74
N ASN A 441 -3.70 -7.03 3.74
CA ASN A 441 -2.34 -7.46 4.05
C ASN A 441 -1.40 -7.47 2.83
N ALA A 442 -1.92 -7.35 1.61
CA ALA A 442 -1.11 -7.45 0.42
C ALA A 442 -0.20 -6.22 0.21
N VAL A 443 0.91 -6.42 -0.46
CA VAL A 443 1.68 -5.37 -1.11
C VAL A 443 0.89 -4.88 -2.33
N THR A 444 0.96 -3.60 -2.65
CA THR A 444 0.36 -3.10 -3.90
C THR A 444 1.31 -3.40 -5.08
N PRO A 445 0.83 -4.02 -6.17
CA PRO A 445 1.68 -4.38 -7.30
C PRO A 445 2.55 -3.24 -7.86
N PRO A 446 2.04 -2.00 -8.03
CA PRO A 446 2.89 -0.91 -8.55
C PRO A 446 4.05 -0.54 -7.60
N ALA A 447 3.91 -0.71 -6.29
CA ALA A 447 5.02 -0.48 -5.37
C ALA A 447 6.14 -1.52 -5.56
N ALA A 448 5.79 -2.79 -5.77
CA ALA A 448 6.77 -3.83 -6.04
C ALA A 448 7.47 -3.59 -7.39
N GLU A 449 6.72 -3.25 -8.44
CA GLU A 449 7.29 -2.99 -9.77
C GLU A 449 8.29 -1.84 -9.76
N VAL A 450 7.95 -0.68 -9.15
CA VAL A 450 8.87 0.48 -9.11
C VAL A 450 10.09 0.28 -8.21
N LEU A 451 10.04 -0.66 -7.26
CA LEU A 451 11.16 -0.98 -6.38
C LEU A 451 12.09 -2.03 -7.01
N LEU A 452 11.54 -3.01 -7.69
CA LEU A 452 12.33 -4.08 -8.34
C LEU A 452 12.97 -3.61 -9.65
N SER A 453 12.34 -2.72 -10.40
CA SER A 453 12.85 -2.23 -11.67
C SER A 453 14.26 -1.65 -11.60
N PRO A 454 14.61 -0.70 -10.72
CA PRO A 454 15.97 -0.18 -10.63
C PRO A 454 16.99 -1.24 -10.16
N LEU A 455 16.55 -2.21 -9.38
CA LEU A 455 17.39 -3.32 -8.93
C LEU A 455 17.74 -4.26 -10.09
N VAL A 456 16.77 -4.58 -10.94
CA VAL A 456 16.98 -5.40 -12.14
C VAL A 456 17.81 -4.63 -13.17
N GLU A 457 17.60 -3.33 -13.35
CA GLU A 457 18.46 -2.48 -14.19
C GLU A 457 19.93 -2.50 -13.74
N ALA A 458 20.16 -2.50 -12.42
CA ALA A 458 21.51 -2.58 -11.88
C ALA A 458 22.20 -3.94 -12.18
N ILE A 459 21.44 -5.04 -12.20
CA ILE A 459 21.96 -6.36 -12.57
C ILE A 459 22.24 -6.42 -14.09
N THR A 460 21.25 -6.11 -14.90
CA THR A 460 21.27 -6.34 -16.34
C THR A 460 22.02 -5.25 -17.12
N GLY A 461 22.02 -4.02 -16.61
CA GLY A 461 22.49 -2.83 -17.32
C GLY A 461 21.53 -2.36 -18.41
N VAL A 462 20.34 -2.92 -18.49
CA VAL A 462 19.30 -2.53 -19.45
C VAL A 462 18.31 -1.61 -18.76
N GLU A 463 18.29 -0.34 -19.17
CA GLU A 463 17.30 0.63 -18.70
C GLU A 463 15.92 0.31 -19.28
N ARG A 464 14.90 0.52 -18.46
CA ARG A 464 13.48 0.35 -18.81
C ARG A 464 12.77 1.69 -18.85
N GLU A 465 11.67 1.77 -19.58
CA GLU A 465 10.76 2.92 -19.51
C GLU A 465 10.17 3.01 -18.11
N SER A 466 10.40 4.10 -17.39
CA SER A 466 9.76 4.36 -16.11
C SER A 466 8.36 4.95 -16.34
N GLY A 467 7.53 4.93 -15.30
CA GLY A 467 6.22 5.57 -15.38
C GLY A 467 6.28 7.08 -15.69
N TRP A 468 7.39 7.74 -15.33
CA TRP A 468 7.65 9.11 -15.77
C TRP A 468 7.87 9.21 -17.27
N ASP A 469 8.71 8.35 -17.83
CA ASP A 469 9.03 8.35 -19.26
C ASP A 469 7.74 8.13 -20.07
N ALA A 470 6.89 7.19 -19.60
CA ALA A 470 5.57 6.94 -20.19
C ALA A 470 4.64 8.17 -20.09
N PHE A 471 4.59 8.81 -18.93
CA PHE A 471 3.79 10.03 -18.74
C PHE A 471 4.29 11.18 -19.61
N ALA A 472 5.60 11.42 -19.64
CA ALA A 472 6.20 12.50 -20.43
C ALA A 472 5.89 12.34 -21.92
N ARG A 473 5.91 11.10 -22.43
CA ARG A 473 5.56 10.80 -23.82
C ARG A 473 4.11 11.17 -24.14
N ILE A 474 3.16 10.89 -23.23
CA ILE A 474 1.74 11.21 -23.41
C ILE A 474 1.50 12.72 -23.26
N ALA A 475 2.07 13.35 -22.23
CA ALA A 475 1.87 14.78 -21.95
C ALA A 475 2.55 15.71 -22.95
N LEU A 476 3.60 15.26 -23.66
CA LEU A 476 4.27 16.01 -24.72
C LEU A 476 3.63 15.79 -26.10
N ALA A 477 2.81 14.73 -26.24
CA ALA A 477 2.11 14.42 -27.49
C ALA A 477 0.70 15.07 -27.56
N ALA A 478 0.19 15.60 -26.44
CA ALA A 478 -1.09 16.30 -26.32
C ALA A 478 -0.88 17.83 -26.33
#